data_6c1a955fb1a5401c78469626475f242e
#
_entry.id   6c1a955fb1a5401c78469626475f242e
#
_cell.length_a   1.000
_cell.length_b   1.000
_cell.length_c   1.000
_cell.angle_alpha   90.00
_cell.angle_beta   90.00
_cell.angle_gamma   90.00
#
_symmetry.space_group_name_H-M   'P 1'
#
loop_
_entity.id
_entity.type
_entity.pdbx_description
1 polymer ?
#
loop_
_entity_poly.entity_id
_entity_poly.type
_entity_poly.pdbx_seq_one_letter_code
_entity_poly.pdbx_strand_id
1 'polypeptide(L)'
;EISLGLVGSEMCIRDSVYARRLQVQAREWRGLMLKGERRVESVWIFGPAGTGKSTLAKLYAKRKGEPFFVSGSTRDIFQGYEGKHTVILDELRPSSIPYADLLRITDPYAMEHEVMAPSRYSDKAIAADLVIVTTPYSPLEFYGEQMRRSATYRPQNDVDGFGQLERRLSVVAEMQTREICLSEFRHDLDGYWPVEGSSRTNPYSSYARGLAPSSCANALYKELLDTVSHLTA
;
A
#
# COMPACT_ATOMS: atom_id res chain seq x y z
N GLU A 1 7.61 47.42 -34.91
CA GLU A 1 7.20 46.77 -33.63
C GLU A 1 6.85 45.34 -33.91
N ILE A 2 7.78 44.44 -33.72
CA ILE A 2 7.57 42.97 -33.82
C ILE A 2 7.05 42.49 -32.48
N SER A 3 5.83 42.02 -32.47
CA SER A 3 5.15 41.48 -31.27
C SER A 3 5.90 40.26 -30.74
N LEU A 4 6.61 40.44 -29.66
CA LEU A 4 7.31 39.40 -28.88
C LEU A 4 6.38 38.41 -28.14
N GLY A 5 5.05 38.55 -28.32
CA GLY A 5 4.07 37.74 -27.59
C GLY A 5 3.76 36.36 -28.19
N LEU A 6 4.03 36.11 -29.47
CA LEU A 6 3.68 34.87 -30.15
C LEU A 6 4.74 33.76 -30.06
N VAL A 7 6.01 34.13 -29.91
CA VAL A 7 7.11 33.16 -29.86
C VAL A 7 7.11 32.36 -28.54
N GLY A 8 6.68 32.98 -27.45
CA GLY A 8 6.59 32.30 -26.14
C GLY A 8 5.46 31.26 -26.05
N SER A 9 4.32 31.52 -26.72
CA SER A 9 3.18 30.60 -26.68
C SER A 9 3.39 29.34 -27.53
N GLU A 10 4.03 29.46 -28.70
CA GLU A 10 4.34 28.31 -29.55
C GLU A 10 5.43 27.41 -28.93
N MET A 11 6.42 27.99 -28.26
CA MET A 11 7.46 27.25 -27.55
C MET A 11 6.86 26.48 -26.36
N CYS A 12 5.99 27.08 -25.58
CA CYS A 12 5.28 26.40 -24.47
C CYS A 12 4.37 25.27 -24.97
N ILE A 13 3.69 25.44 -26.11
CA ILE A 13 2.84 24.39 -26.69
C ILE A 13 3.70 23.23 -27.20
N ARG A 14 4.80 23.52 -27.88
CA ARG A 14 5.73 22.50 -28.39
C ARG A 14 6.36 21.72 -27.23
N ASP A 15 6.80 22.39 -26.19
CA ASP A 15 7.38 21.76 -24.99
C ASP A 15 6.34 20.90 -24.27
N SER A 16 5.08 21.33 -24.20
CA SER A 16 4.01 20.52 -23.60
C SER A 16 3.71 19.27 -24.43
N VAL A 17 3.74 19.34 -25.75
CA VAL A 17 3.55 18.19 -26.66
C VAL A 17 4.73 17.21 -26.55
N TYR A 18 5.97 17.71 -26.48
CA TYR A 18 7.14 16.87 -26.27
C TYR A 18 7.14 16.21 -24.89
N ALA A 19 6.82 16.97 -23.84
CA ALA A 19 6.70 16.44 -22.49
C ALA A 19 5.63 15.33 -22.42
N ARG A 20 4.50 15.53 -23.12
CA ARG A 20 3.43 14.52 -23.20
C ARG A 20 3.87 13.26 -23.96
N ARG A 21 4.60 13.41 -25.06
CA ARG A 21 5.17 12.28 -25.81
C ARG A 21 6.19 11.51 -24.97
N LEU A 22 7.09 12.21 -24.28
CA LEU A 22 8.06 11.58 -23.37
C LEU A 22 7.38 10.84 -22.22
N GLN A 23 6.29 11.39 -21.67
CA GLN A 23 5.50 10.72 -20.66
C GLN A 23 4.82 9.44 -21.18
N VAL A 24 4.29 9.46 -22.40
CA VAL A 24 3.71 8.28 -23.04
C VAL A 24 4.78 7.22 -23.31
N GLN A 25 5.90 7.60 -23.90
CA GLN A 25 7.02 6.68 -24.15
C GLN A 25 7.62 6.11 -22.86
N ALA A 26 7.76 6.93 -21.81
CA ALA A 26 8.21 6.45 -20.50
C ALA A 26 7.21 5.49 -19.85
N ARG A 27 5.92 5.65 -20.17
CA ARG A 27 4.86 4.74 -19.72
C ARG A 27 4.92 3.40 -20.44
N GLU A 28 5.04 3.42 -21.76
CA GLU A 28 5.21 2.22 -22.60
C GLU A 28 6.49 1.45 -22.23
N TRP A 29 7.59 2.16 -22.01
CA TRP A 29 8.86 1.60 -21.57
C TRP A 29 8.76 0.92 -20.20
N ARG A 30 8.06 1.56 -19.24
CA ARG A 30 7.81 0.97 -17.92
C ARG A 30 6.96 -0.30 -18.05
N GLY A 31 5.92 -0.29 -18.87
CA GLY A 31 5.11 -1.48 -19.15
C GLY A 31 5.92 -2.65 -19.72
N LEU A 32 6.89 -2.36 -20.59
CA LEU A 32 7.79 -3.38 -21.15
C LEU A 32 8.80 -3.92 -20.13
N MET A 33 9.33 -3.05 -19.25
CA MET A 33 10.28 -3.43 -18.19
C MET A 33 9.64 -4.19 -17.03
N LEU A 34 8.32 -4.08 -16.89
CA LEU A 34 7.55 -4.78 -15.85
C LEU A 34 7.21 -6.22 -16.22
N LYS A 35 7.52 -6.68 -17.44
CA LYS A 35 7.34 -8.07 -17.87
C LYS A 35 8.43 -8.95 -17.27
N GLY A 36 8.13 -9.59 -16.18
CA GLY A 36 9.04 -10.53 -15.50
C GLY A 36 8.32 -11.24 -14.36
N GLU A 37 8.83 -12.34 -13.87
CA GLU A 37 8.29 -13.09 -12.72
C GLU A 37 8.49 -12.26 -11.41
N ARG A 38 7.65 -11.27 -11.18
CA ARG A 38 7.60 -10.56 -9.91
C ARG A 38 6.46 -11.10 -9.07
N ARG A 39 6.67 -11.30 -7.82
CA ARG A 39 5.63 -11.60 -6.85
C ARG A 39 5.37 -10.36 -6.00
N VAL A 40 4.15 -9.85 -6.02
CA VAL A 40 3.77 -8.72 -5.16
C VAL A 40 3.61 -9.22 -3.73
N GLU A 41 4.40 -8.63 -2.84
CA GLU A 41 4.25 -8.83 -1.39
C GLU A 41 3.28 -7.78 -0.84
N SER A 42 2.26 -8.22 -0.11
CA SER A 42 1.26 -7.33 0.47
C SER A 42 1.27 -7.43 1.99
N VAL A 43 1.59 -6.31 2.65
CA VAL A 43 1.67 -6.20 4.10
C VAL A 43 0.52 -5.34 4.61
N TRP A 44 -0.24 -5.86 5.58
CA TRP A 44 -1.36 -5.17 6.18
C TRP A 44 -1.08 -4.83 7.64
N ILE A 45 -1.03 -3.55 7.97
CA ILE A 45 -0.75 -3.06 9.33
C ILE A 45 -1.99 -2.35 9.85
N PHE A 46 -2.62 -2.90 10.89
CA PHE A 46 -3.84 -2.34 11.43
C PHE A 46 -3.77 -2.08 12.94
N GLY A 47 -4.72 -1.30 13.45
CA GLY A 47 -4.85 -0.99 14.87
C GLY A 47 -5.23 0.47 15.13
N PRO A 48 -5.43 0.86 16.39
CA PRO A 48 -5.89 2.19 16.78
C PRO A 48 -4.99 3.34 16.30
N ALA A 49 -5.51 4.55 16.35
CA ALA A 49 -4.73 5.75 16.06
C ALA A 49 -3.58 5.93 17.07
N GLY A 50 -2.45 6.49 16.60
CA GLY A 50 -1.30 6.79 17.46
C GLY A 50 -0.41 5.59 17.82
N THR A 51 -0.69 4.39 17.31
CA THR A 51 0.14 3.18 17.56
C THR A 51 1.42 3.12 16.74
N GLY A 52 1.62 4.04 15.77
CA GLY A 52 2.86 4.12 14.99
C GLY A 52 2.86 3.31 13.69
N LYS A 53 1.69 2.92 13.16
CA LYS A 53 1.53 2.17 11.90
C LYS A 53 2.33 2.76 10.74
N SER A 54 2.15 4.06 10.46
CA SER A 54 2.86 4.75 9.38
C SER A 54 4.37 4.80 9.61
N THR A 55 4.81 4.81 10.87
CA THR A 55 6.24 4.73 11.21
C THR A 55 6.79 3.35 10.87
N LEU A 56 6.12 2.29 11.30
CA LEU A 56 6.51 0.91 11.00
C LEU A 56 6.51 0.65 9.49
N ALA A 57 5.47 1.09 8.77
CA ALA A 57 5.38 0.96 7.32
C ALA A 57 6.58 1.61 6.60
N LYS A 58 6.94 2.84 6.98
CA LYS A 58 8.09 3.56 6.40
C LYS A 58 9.43 2.89 6.74
N LEU A 59 9.57 2.33 7.93
CA LEU A 59 10.76 1.59 8.32
C LEU A 59 10.88 0.28 7.52
N TYR A 60 9.77 -0.43 7.35
CA TYR A 60 9.72 -1.63 6.52
C TYR A 60 10.11 -1.33 5.06
N ALA A 61 9.53 -0.27 4.48
CA ALA A 61 9.86 0.18 3.12
C ALA A 61 11.35 0.56 2.96
N LYS A 62 11.94 1.25 3.93
CA LYS A 62 13.36 1.64 3.93
C LYS A 62 14.31 0.43 3.92
N ARG A 63 13.90 -0.73 4.43
CA ARG A 63 14.71 -1.94 4.42
C ARG A 63 15.05 -2.42 3.01
N LYS A 64 14.15 -2.19 2.03
CA LYS A 64 14.42 -2.52 0.62
C LYS A 64 15.53 -1.67 -0.01
N GLY A 65 15.94 -0.57 0.63
CA GLY A 65 17.01 0.30 0.14
C GLY A 65 16.62 1.15 -1.07
N GLU A 66 15.37 1.07 -1.52
CA GLU A 66 14.85 1.77 -2.69
C GLU A 66 13.91 2.90 -2.31
N PRO A 67 13.75 3.92 -3.17
CA PRO A 67 12.72 4.94 -2.98
C PRO A 67 11.33 4.34 -2.98
N PHE A 68 10.48 4.77 -2.04
CA PHE A 68 9.10 4.32 -1.94
C PHE A 68 8.12 5.48 -2.13
N PHE A 69 6.90 5.13 -2.52
CA PHE A 69 5.77 6.05 -2.62
C PHE A 69 4.90 5.93 -1.36
N VAL A 70 4.40 7.08 -0.88
CA VAL A 70 3.41 7.13 0.20
C VAL A 70 2.19 7.86 -0.32
N SER A 71 1.01 7.24 -0.22
CA SER A 71 -0.25 7.89 -0.60
C SER A 71 -0.50 9.13 0.27
N GLY A 72 -0.67 10.28 -0.38
CA GLY A 72 -0.85 11.56 0.30
C GLY A 72 -2.29 12.08 0.31
N SER A 73 -3.21 11.41 -0.40
CA SER A 73 -4.58 11.89 -0.58
C SER A 73 -5.58 10.74 -0.53
N THR A 74 -6.70 10.98 0.17
CA THR A 74 -7.84 10.05 0.18
C THR A 74 -8.72 10.14 -1.08
N ARG A 75 -8.58 11.22 -1.86
CA ARG A 75 -9.35 11.44 -3.09
C ARG A 75 -8.65 10.94 -4.34
N ASP A 76 -7.33 10.88 -4.31
CA ASP A 76 -6.47 10.38 -5.38
C ASP A 76 -5.24 9.72 -4.74
N ILE A 77 -5.39 8.44 -4.42
CA ILE A 77 -4.39 7.67 -3.68
C ILE A 77 -3.06 7.62 -4.43
N PHE A 78 -3.10 7.58 -5.76
CA PHE A 78 -1.91 7.49 -6.62
C PHE A 78 -1.47 8.82 -7.20
N GLN A 79 -1.96 9.96 -6.67
CA GLN A 79 -1.46 11.27 -7.05
C GLN A 79 0.04 11.36 -6.77
N GLY A 80 0.81 11.69 -7.81
CA GLY A 80 2.27 11.78 -7.70
C GLY A 80 3.01 10.44 -7.70
N TYR A 81 2.32 9.31 -7.94
CA TYR A 81 2.99 8.04 -8.14
C TYR A 81 3.80 8.04 -9.44
N GLU A 82 5.06 7.63 -9.36
CA GLU A 82 6.06 7.69 -10.45
C GLU A 82 6.71 6.33 -10.73
N GLY A 83 6.01 5.23 -10.48
CA GLY A 83 6.51 3.88 -10.77
C GLY A 83 7.50 3.35 -9.71
N LYS A 84 7.35 3.75 -8.46
CA LYS A 84 8.13 3.20 -7.35
C LYS A 84 7.74 1.74 -7.08
N HIS A 85 8.73 0.89 -6.77
CA HIS A 85 8.50 -0.52 -6.50
C HIS A 85 7.88 -0.79 -5.13
N THR A 86 8.02 0.12 -4.20
CA THR A 86 7.36 0.04 -2.89
C THR A 86 6.30 1.13 -2.77
N VAL A 87 5.07 0.72 -2.45
CA VAL A 87 3.91 1.59 -2.27
C VAL A 87 3.38 1.44 -0.85
N ILE A 88 3.23 2.57 -0.14
CA ILE A 88 2.58 2.64 1.16
C ILE A 88 1.22 3.32 0.97
N LEU A 89 0.14 2.58 1.16
CA LEU A 89 -1.22 3.09 1.23
C LEU A 89 -1.49 3.51 2.68
N ASP A 90 -1.09 4.74 3.02
CA ASP A 90 -1.14 5.23 4.40
C ASP A 90 -2.54 5.69 4.79
N GLU A 91 -2.99 5.31 5.99
CA GLU A 91 -4.32 5.63 6.52
C GLU A 91 -5.48 5.24 5.57
N LEU A 92 -5.35 4.09 4.89
CA LEU A 92 -6.35 3.63 3.93
C LEU A 92 -7.72 3.47 4.59
N ARG A 93 -8.75 4.00 3.93
CA ARG A 93 -10.15 3.88 4.35
C ARG A 93 -10.95 3.06 3.34
N PRO A 94 -11.98 2.32 3.76
CA PRO A 94 -12.80 1.51 2.85
C PRO A 94 -13.40 2.28 1.67
N SER A 95 -13.62 3.60 1.82
CA SER A 95 -14.16 4.46 0.75
C SER A 95 -13.10 5.05 -0.18
N SER A 96 -11.81 4.86 0.11
CA SER A 96 -10.72 5.53 -0.61
C SER A 96 -10.33 4.84 -1.92
N ILE A 97 -10.60 3.54 -2.03
CA ILE A 97 -10.28 2.74 -3.21
C ILE A 97 -11.40 1.73 -3.46
N PRO A 98 -11.84 1.50 -4.71
CA PRO A 98 -12.71 0.39 -5.04
C PRO A 98 -12.09 -0.96 -4.66
N TYR A 99 -12.90 -1.90 -4.17
CA TYR A 99 -12.40 -3.20 -3.72
C TYR A 99 -11.71 -3.98 -4.84
N ALA A 100 -12.26 -3.95 -6.05
CA ALA A 100 -11.66 -4.58 -7.21
C ALA A 100 -10.26 -4.02 -7.54
N ASP A 101 -10.05 -2.71 -7.35
CA ASP A 101 -8.73 -2.09 -7.58
C ASP A 101 -7.74 -2.45 -6.48
N LEU A 102 -8.20 -2.54 -5.22
CA LEU A 102 -7.38 -3.04 -4.12
C LEU A 102 -6.92 -4.48 -4.39
N LEU A 103 -7.83 -5.35 -4.84
CA LEU A 103 -7.48 -6.73 -5.19
C LEU A 103 -6.47 -6.81 -6.34
N ARG A 104 -6.57 -5.95 -7.35
CA ARG A 104 -5.61 -5.90 -8.47
C ARG A 104 -4.22 -5.46 -8.02
N ILE A 105 -4.15 -4.45 -7.16
CA ILE A 105 -2.87 -3.89 -6.69
C ILE A 105 -2.15 -4.85 -5.75
N THR A 106 -2.90 -5.63 -4.96
CA THR A 106 -2.35 -6.61 -4.02
C THR A 106 -2.23 -8.01 -4.61
N ASP A 107 -2.52 -8.20 -5.90
CA ASP A 107 -2.45 -9.52 -6.52
C ASP A 107 -0.99 -10.01 -6.62
N PRO A 108 -0.63 -11.11 -5.95
CA PRO A 108 0.74 -11.64 -5.98
C PRO A 108 1.16 -12.12 -7.37
N TYR A 109 0.21 -12.36 -8.26
CA TYR A 109 0.45 -12.84 -9.63
C TYR A 109 0.18 -11.76 -10.69
N ALA A 110 0.04 -10.51 -10.31
CA ALA A 110 -0.25 -9.37 -11.20
C ALA A 110 0.82 -9.08 -12.26
N MET A 111 1.78 -9.95 -12.40
CA MET A 111 2.98 -9.86 -13.22
C MET A 111 2.77 -9.99 -14.71
N GLU A 112 1.72 -10.69 -15.09
CA GLU A 112 1.45 -10.97 -16.51
C GLU A 112 0.72 -9.81 -17.18
N HIS A 113 0.14 -8.89 -16.39
CA HIS A 113 -0.68 -7.79 -16.88
C HIS A 113 -0.29 -6.47 -16.22
N GLU A 114 -0.31 -5.40 -16.98
CA GLU A 114 -0.13 -4.05 -16.46
C GLU A 114 -1.29 -3.70 -15.51
N VAL A 115 -0.98 -3.56 -14.23
CA VAL A 115 -1.97 -3.14 -13.24
C VAL A 115 -2.13 -1.63 -13.31
N MET A 116 -3.30 -1.19 -13.71
CA MET A 116 -3.67 0.22 -13.75
C MET A 116 -4.45 0.58 -12.49
N ALA A 117 -3.99 1.60 -11.78
CA ALA A 117 -4.73 2.18 -10.65
C ALA A 117 -5.37 3.50 -11.06
N PRO A 118 -6.63 3.73 -10.66
CA PRO A 118 -7.33 4.97 -10.98
C PRO A 118 -6.65 6.18 -10.35
N SER A 119 -6.45 7.22 -11.13
CA SER A 119 -5.98 8.52 -10.68
C SER A 119 -6.68 9.64 -11.44
N ARG A 120 -6.87 10.78 -10.80
CA ARG A 120 -7.75 11.87 -11.23
C ARG A 120 -7.57 12.35 -12.66
N TYR A 121 -6.35 12.34 -13.18
CA TYR A 121 -6.04 12.86 -14.54
C TYR A 121 -5.70 11.77 -15.53
N SER A 122 -5.19 10.65 -15.06
CA SER A 122 -4.88 9.49 -15.91
C SER A 122 -4.50 8.31 -15.01
N ASP A 123 -5.01 7.14 -15.33
CA ASP A 123 -4.65 5.92 -14.63
C ASP A 123 -3.13 5.75 -14.56
N LYS A 124 -2.67 5.21 -13.46
CA LYS A 124 -1.25 4.99 -13.20
C LYS A 124 -0.90 3.51 -13.32
N ALA A 125 0.09 3.21 -14.14
CA ALA A 125 0.67 1.87 -14.16
C ALA A 125 1.40 1.61 -12.85
N ILE A 126 0.98 0.59 -12.13
CA ILE A 126 1.56 0.22 -10.82
C ILE A 126 2.70 -0.77 -11.05
N ALA A 127 3.89 -0.37 -10.65
CA ALA A 127 5.12 -1.16 -10.74
C ALA A 127 5.50 -1.80 -9.40
N ALA A 128 4.60 -1.78 -8.40
CA ALA A 128 4.91 -2.20 -7.06
C ALA A 128 5.14 -3.72 -6.97
N ASP A 129 6.20 -4.11 -6.27
CA ASP A 129 6.46 -5.47 -5.81
C ASP A 129 6.27 -5.60 -4.29
N LEU A 130 6.13 -4.46 -3.60
CA LEU A 130 5.76 -4.39 -2.20
C LEU A 130 4.65 -3.35 -2.00
N VAL A 131 3.51 -3.79 -1.48
CA VAL A 131 2.39 -2.93 -1.09
C VAL A 131 2.19 -3.02 0.41
N ILE A 132 2.27 -1.89 1.10
CA ILE A 132 2.05 -1.80 2.54
C ILE A 132 0.79 -0.98 2.80
N VAL A 133 -0.20 -1.58 3.41
CA VAL A 133 -1.44 -0.89 3.82
C VAL A 133 -1.36 -0.56 5.30
N THR A 134 -1.62 0.69 5.66
CA THR A 134 -1.89 1.06 7.05
C THR A 134 -3.33 1.53 7.21
N THR A 135 -4.02 1.05 8.22
CA THR A 135 -5.45 1.33 8.44
C THR A 135 -5.84 1.06 9.91
N PRO A 136 -6.92 1.61 10.43
CA PRO A 136 -7.44 1.19 11.74
C PRO A 136 -8.18 -0.15 11.72
N TYR A 137 -8.52 -0.69 10.56
CA TYR A 137 -9.36 -1.88 10.39
C TYR A 137 -8.52 -3.13 10.14
N SER A 138 -8.88 -4.27 10.76
CA SER A 138 -8.42 -5.57 10.27
C SER A 138 -8.85 -5.79 8.82
N PRO A 139 -8.23 -6.71 8.06
CA PRO A 139 -8.64 -6.95 6.68
C PRO A 139 -10.13 -7.34 6.56
N LEU A 140 -10.65 -8.14 7.49
CA LEU A 140 -12.05 -8.54 7.51
C LEU A 140 -12.99 -7.35 7.78
N GLU A 141 -12.68 -6.53 8.78
CA GLU A 141 -13.45 -5.32 9.09
C GLU A 141 -13.42 -4.32 7.93
N PHE A 142 -12.26 -4.16 7.28
CA PHE A 142 -12.12 -3.31 6.12
C PHE A 142 -13.02 -3.78 4.98
N TYR A 143 -12.99 -5.08 4.68
CA TYR A 143 -13.88 -5.70 3.69
C TYR A 143 -15.35 -5.47 4.05
N GLY A 144 -15.76 -5.76 5.27
CA GLY A 144 -17.14 -5.59 5.73
C GLY A 144 -17.63 -4.15 5.60
N GLU A 145 -16.80 -3.17 6.01
CA GLU A 145 -17.10 -1.74 5.86
C GLU A 145 -17.20 -1.30 4.39
N GLN A 146 -16.36 -1.85 3.53
CA GLN A 146 -16.37 -1.55 2.10
C GLN A 146 -17.63 -2.11 1.43
N MET A 147 -17.99 -3.36 1.73
CA MET A 147 -19.20 -3.98 1.19
C MET A 147 -20.47 -3.29 1.69
N ARG A 148 -20.53 -2.93 2.96
CA ARG A 148 -21.67 -2.18 3.53
C ARG A 148 -21.90 -0.84 2.83
N ARG A 149 -20.85 -0.19 2.34
CA ARG A 149 -20.90 1.11 1.64
C ARG A 149 -21.14 0.99 0.13
N SER A 150 -20.92 -0.19 -0.43
CA SER A 150 -21.16 -0.43 -1.84
C SER A 150 -22.66 -0.55 -2.12
N ALA A 151 -23.19 0.31 -2.99
CA ALA A 151 -24.60 0.25 -3.43
C ALA A 151 -24.91 -1.04 -4.24
N THR A 152 -23.89 -1.71 -4.73
CA THR A 152 -23.96 -2.96 -5.52
C THR A 152 -23.80 -4.22 -4.69
N TYR A 153 -23.53 -4.12 -3.40
CA TYR A 153 -23.42 -5.29 -2.54
C TYR A 153 -24.75 -6.04 -2.46
N ARG A 154 -24.75 -7.24 -2.99
CA ARG A 154 -25.81 -8.23 -2.80
C ARG A 154 -25.23 -9.40 -2.03
N PRO A 155 -25.73 -9.75 -0.82
CA PRO A 155 -25.18 -10.81 0.01
C PRO A 155 -25.11 -12.20 -0.64
N GLN A 156 -25.78 -12.38 -1.77
CA GLN A 156 -25.87 -13.64 -2.51
C GLN A 156 -24.82 -13.80 -3.63
N ASN A 157 -24.06 -12.76 -3.93
CA ASN A 157 -23.01 -12.83 -4.97
C ASN A 157 -21.64 -12.90 -4.29
N ASP A 158 -21.18 -14.10 -4.03
CA ASP A 158 -19.86 -14.43 -3.46
C ASP A 158 -18.66 -14.18 -4.43
N VAL A 159 -18.90 -13.43 -5.52
CA VAL A 159 -17.88 -13.21 -6.55
C VAL A 159 -16.68 -12.45 -6.02
N ASP A 160 -16.89 -11.49 -5.12
CA ASP A 160 -15.83 -10.69 -4.50
C ASP A 160 -15.76 -10.93 -2.98
N GLY A 161 -15.76 -12.18 -2.56
CA GLY A 161 -15.70 -12.58 -1.15
C GLY A 161 -14.40 -12.16 -0.45
N PHE A 162 -14.44 -12.14 0.89
CA PHE A 162 -13.29 -11.80 1.73
C PHE A 162 -12.04 -12.64 1.44
N GLY A 163 -12.19 -13.94 1.15
CA GLY A 163 -11.09 -14.83 0.79
C GLY A 163 -10.26 -14.37 -0.41
N GLN A 164 -10.81 -13.47 -1.24
CA GLN A 164 -10.05 -12.83 -2.32
C GLN A 164 -8.97 -11.89 -1.78
N LEU A 165 -9.26 -11.14 -0.72
CA LEU A 165 -8.28 -10.26 -0.07
C LEU A 165 -7.33 -11.07 0.81
N GLU A 166 -7.86 -11.99 1.62
CA GLU A 166 -7.10 -12.82 2.53
C GLU A 166 -5.91 -13.50 1.87
N ARG A 167 -6.15 -14.22 0.77
CA ARG A 167 -5.10 -14.98 0.04
C ARG A 167 -4.01 -14.09 -0.60
N ARG A 168 -4.24 -12.78 -0.70
CA ARG A 168 -3.28 -11.81 -1.27
C ARG A 168 -2.37 -11.19 -0.22
N LEU A 169 -2.73 -11.32 1.05
CA LEU A 169 -1.96 -10.74 2.14
C LEU A 169 -0.84 -11.70 2.56
N SER A 170 0.40 -11.24 2.42
CA SER A 170 1.58 -12.01 2.83
C SER A 170 1.81 -11.91 4.34
N VAL A 171 1.53 -10.75 4.92
CA VAL A 171 1.73 -10.46 6.34
C VAL A 171 0.62 -9.56 6.83
N VAL A 172 0.04 -9.91 7.98
CA VAL A 172 -0.90 -9.07 8.71
C VAL A 172 -0.33 -8.80 10.10
N ALA A 173 -0.19 -7.53 10.46
CA ALA A 173 0.33 -7.11 11.76
C ALA A 173 -0.68 -6.22 12.49
N GLU A 174 -0.99 -6.58 13.71
CA GLU A 174 -1.80 -5.77 14.61
C GLU A 174 -0.91 -4.91 15.50
N MET A 175 -1.18 -3.61 15.53
CA MET A 175 -0.44 -2.65 16.35
C MET A 175 -1.34 -2.06 17.43
N GLN A 176 -1.13 -2.49 18.66
CA GLN A 176 -1.72 -1.91 19.86
C GLN A 176 -0.79 -0.85 20.49
N THR A 177 -1.28 -0.13 21.48
CA THR A 177 -0.49 0.93 22.13
C THR A 177 0.79 0.38 22.77
N ARG A 178 0.77 -0.81 23.34
CA ARG A 178 1.89 -1.42 24.08
C ARG A 178 2.58 -2.54 23.37
N GLU A 179 1.92 -3.14 22.36
CA GLU A 179 2.44 -4.34 21.70
C GLU A 179 2.15 -4.33 20.19
N ILE A 180 2.93 -5.10 19.48
CA ILE A 180 2.77 -5.43 18.07
C ILE A 180 2.77 -6.94 17.98
N CYS A 181 1.82 -7.52 17.26
CA CYS A 181 1.79 -8.96 16.99
C CYS A 181 1.49 -9.21 15.51
N LEU A 182 1.96 -10.35 15.02
CA LEU A 182 1.48 -10.89 13.76
C LEU A 182 0.09 -11.47 14.00
N SER A 183 -0.77 -11.37 13.01
CA SER A 183 -2.13 -11.88 13.10
C SER A 183 -2.43 -12.74 11.88
N GLU A 184 -3.11 -13.86 12.10
CA GLU A 184 -3.58 -14.76 11.05
C GLU A 184 -5.12 -14.85 11.08
N PHE A 185 -5.71 -15.13 9.94
CA PHE A 185 -7.14 -15.34 9.86
C PHE A 185 -7.49 -16.76 10.34
N ARG A 186 -8.35 -16.84 11.32
CA ARG A 186 -8.84 -18.09 11.89
C ARG A 186 -10.26 -18.34 11.39
N HIS A 187 -10.42 -19.27 10.44
CA HIS A 187 -11.73 -19.62 9.87
C HIS A 187 -12.70 -20.19 10.89
N ASP A 188 -12.19 -20.86 11.94
CA ASP A 188 -12.99 -21.40 13.05
C ASP A 188 -13.53 -20.30 13.97
N LEU A 189 -12.91 -19.14 14.01
CA LEU A 189 -13.27 -18.00 14.87
C LEU A 189 -13.76 -16.79 14.06
N ASP A 190 -13.82 -16.91 12.74
CA ASP A 190 -14.23 -15.86 11.80
C ASP A 190 -13.57 -14.48 12.08
N GLY A 191 -12.24 -14.49 12.23
CA GLY A 191 -11.51 -13.27 12.57
C GLY A 191 -10.00 -13.40 12.54
N TYR A 192 -9.32 -12.24 12.70
CA TYR A 192 -7.89 -12.19 12.86
C TYR A 192 -7.48 -12.37 14.31
N TRP A 193 -6.55 -13.28 14.54
CA TRP A 193 -6.05 -13.62 15.88
C TRP A 193 -4.54 -13.56 15.92
N PRO A 194 -3.95 -13.13 17.06
CA PRO A 194 -2.51 -13.09 17.21
C PRO A 194 -1.88 -14.46 17.02
N VAL A 195 -0.80 -14.51 16.25
CA VAL A 195 0.06 -15.68 16.13
C VAL A 195 0.81 -15.87 17.44
N GLU A 196 0.78 -17.08 18.00
CA GLU A 196 1.42 -17.39 19.26
C GLU A 196 2.93 -17.09 19.22
N GLY A 197 3.44 -16.44 20.26
CA GLY A 197 4.86 -16.08 20.38
C GLY A 197 5.30 -14.87 19.50
N SER A 198 4.40 -14.30 18.67
CA SER A 198 4.73 -13.17 17.81
C SER A 198 4.68 -11.81 18.49
N SER A 199 4.05 -11.71 19.68
CA SER A 199 3.90 -10.43 20.38
C SER A 199 5.24 -9.83 20.82
N ARG A 200 5.39 -8.53 20.57
CA ARG A 200 6.55 -7.72 20.95
C ARG A 200 6.09 -6.35 21.46
N THR A 201 6.89 -5.75 22.31
CA THR A 201 6.62 -4.38 22.80
C THR A 201 6.60 -3.39 21.65
N ASN A 202 5.62 -2.49 21.63
CA ASN A 202 5.50 -1.44 20.62
C ASN A 202 6.32 -0.19 20.98
N PRO A 203 7.47 0.06 20.33
CA PRO A 203 8.28 1.25 20.59
C PRO A 203 7.82 2.48 19.80
N TYR A 204 6.88 2.32 18.87
CA TYR A 204 6.48 3.36 17.91
C TYR A 204 5.24 4.14 18.33
N SER A 205 4.52 3.67 19.34
CA SER A 205 3.31 4.34 19.80
C SER A 205 3.61 5.75 20.36
N SER A 206 2.63 6.62 20.32
CA SER A 206 2.73 7.93 20.96
C SER A 206 3.01 7.85 22.48
N TYR A 207 2.51 6.81 23.11
CA TYR A 207 2.78 6.48 24.50
C TYR A 207 4.25 6.08 24.74
N ALA A 208 4.78 5.19 23.90
CA ALA A 208 6.16 4.71 24.03
C ALA A 208 7.20 5.79 23.74
N ARG A 209 6.91 6.73 22.83
CA ARG A 209 7.79 7.87 22.52
C ARG A 209 8.03 8.78 23.70
N GLY A 210 7.15 8.79 24.70
CA GLY A 210 7.36 9.51 25.97
C GLY A 210 8.22 8.74 26.98
N LEU A 211 8.49 7.45 26.75
CA LEU A 211 9.09 6.55 27.75
C LEU A 211 10.46 5.96 27.36
N ALA A 212 10.83 5.93 26.06
CA ALA A 212 12.01 5.19 25.63
C ALA A 212 13.00 6.02 24.79
N PRO A 213 14.34 5.86 25.03
CA PRO A 213 15.37 6.38 24.14
C PRO A 213 15.28 5.72 22.74
N SER A 214 15.61 6.49 21.71
CA SER A 214 15.56 6.08 20.29
C SER A 214 16.39 4.82 19.94
N SER A 215 17.34 4.43 20.78
CA SER A 215 18.18 3.25 20.60
C SER A 215 17.44 1.92 20.78
N CYS A 216 16.43 1.85 21.65
CA CYS A 216 15.64 0.63 21.85
C CYS A 216 14.69 0.35 20.68
N ALA A 217 14.20 1.39 20.00
CA ALA A 217 13.30 1.25 18.86
C ALA A 217 13.95 0.51 17.67
N ASN A 218 15.24 0.73 17.44
CA ASN A 218 15.97 0.12 16.31
C ASN A 218 16.28 -1.37 16.53
N ALA A 219 16.53 -1.79 17.77
CA ALA A 219 16.81 -3.19 18.10
C ALA A 219 15.56 -4.07 17.95
N LEU A 220 14.43 -3.61 18.51
CA LEU A 220 13.13 -4.29 18.40
C LEU A 220 12.59 -4.35 16.96
N TYR A 221 12.86 -3.31 16.17
CA TYR A 221 12.53 -3.29 14.76
C TYR A 221 13.26 -4.38 13.96
N LYS A 222 14.56 -4.55 14.21
CA LYS A 222 15.37 -5.59 13.55
C LYS A 222 14.85 -7.00 13.86
N GLU A 223 14.51 -7.26 15.11
CA GLU A 223 13.98 -8.53 15.58
C GLU A 223 12.61 -8.86 14.96
N LEU A 224 11.72 -7.86 14.84
CA LEU A 224 10.40 -8.00 14.19
C LEU A 224 10.53 -8.34 12.71
N LEU A 225 11.45 -7.67 12.01
CA LEU A 225 11.71 -7.92 10.60
C LEU A 225 12.36 -9.28 10.34
N ASP A 226 13.23 -9.73 11.23
CA ASP A 226 13.84 -11.04 11.12
C ASP A 226 12.78 -12.13 11.31
N THR A 227 11.81 -11.93 12.22
CA THR A 227 10.67 -12.84 12.42
C THR A 227 9.78 -12.92 11.15
N VAL A 228 9.47 -11.78 10.55
CA VAL A 228 8.68 -11.73 9.29
C VAL A 228 9.42 -12.42 8.14
N SER A 229 10.74 -12.24 8.04
CA SER A 229 11.56 -12.86 6.97
C SER A 229 11.60 -14.39 7.08
N HIS A 230 11.50 -14.96 8.28
CA HIS A 230 11.44 -16.40 8.50
C HIS A 230 10.08 -17.02 8.21
N LEU A 231 8.99 -16.22 8.22
CA LEU A 231 7.64 -16.69 7.91
C LEU A 231 7.31 -16.63 6.38
N THR A 232 8.13 -15.90 5.62
CA THR A 232 7.98 -15.74 4.16
C THR A 232 8.99 -16.54 3.35
N ALA A 233 9.89 -17.28 3.97
CA ALA A 233 10.85 -18.20 3.37
C ALA A 233 10.35 -19.65 3.42
#